data_c80fcbf7b5670fc27f19f7b6f7259cb3
#
_entry.id   c80fcbf7b5670fc27f19f7b6f7259cb3
#
_cell.length_a   1.000
_cell.length_b   1.000
_cell.length_c   1.000
_cell.angle_alpha   90.00
_cell.angle_beta   90.00
_cell.angle_gamma   90.00
#
_symmetry.space_group_name_H-M   'P 1'
#
loop_
_entity.id
_entity.type
_entity.pdbx_description
1 polymer ?
#
loop_
_entity_poly.entity_id
_entity_poly.type
_entity_poly.pdbx_seq_one_letter_code
_entity_poly.pdbx_strand_id
1 'polypeptide(L)'
;MIDTIGMMAQLCFVEIECMGKLDDLYYNSTDVAESQHDLFSEDIAFATFLIAFIVFGVVFNIVTIVTLSTGKRSSKEVRVQLVNLAIADCVWSLVGPVINIHIRLEKPMTSNTVICKLTNFMGFLMITVSPLCSVAISIDRFVAVYFPMKIIHYRTCHKIMAAVSVWLIGTLVDMGSLFNSHIAEVKNQSWCFGAPIRYKEPMPFEKFAIVSGIKFALPSIIIVIMYSLIAAKLKQRQDIGEACANKADQNKRVSSIQCLGVYFKL
;
A
#
# COMPACT_ATOMS: atom_id res chain seq x y z
N MET A 1 -7.08 -3.38 8.05
CA MET A 1 -6.47 -4.07 6.90
C MET A 1 -7.38 -4.13 5.68
N ILE A 2 -8.66 -4.52 5.78
CA ILE A 2 -9.64 -4.41 4.66
C ILE A 2 -9.75 -2.95 4.23
N ASP A 3 -9.79 -2.01 5.19
CA ASP A 3 -9.81 -0.57 4.94
C ASP A 3 -8.53 -0.07 4.23
N THR A 4 -7.38 -0.63 4.54
CA THR A 4 -6.10 -0.27 3.89
C THR A 4 -6.08 -0.72 2.43
N ILE A 5 -6.57 -1.93 2.13
CA ILE A 5 -6.68 -2.44 0.75
C ILE A 5 -7.71 -1.62 -0.04
N GLY A 6 -8.86 -1.32 0.56
CA GLY A 6 -9.91 -0.48 -0.06
C GLY A 6 -9.40 0.94 -0.35
N MET A 7 -8.70 1.54 0.58
CA MET A 7 -8.09 2.86 0.43
C MET A 7 -7.00 2.87 -0.65
N MET A 8 -6.15 1.84 -0.70
CA MET A 8 -5.13 1.68 -1.76
C MET A 8 -5.77 1.46 -3.14
N ALA A 9 -6.87 0.70 -3.22
CA ALA A 9 -7.58 0.49 -4.47
C ALA A 9 -8.19 1.80 -5.01
N GLN A 10 -8.81 2.60 -4.14
CA GLN A 10 -9.35 3.90 -4.50
C GLN A 10 -8.25 4.87 -4.95
N LEU A 11 -7.10 4.86 -4.27
CA LEU A 11 -5.96 5.70 -4.63
C LEU A 11 -5.35 5.30 -5.97
N CYS A 12 -5.18 4.01 -6.24
CA CYS A 12 -4.73 3.51 -7.53
C CYS A 12 -5.71 3.90 -8.65
N PHE A 13 -7.02 3.86 -8.39
CA PHE A 13 -8.04 4.29 -9.34
C PHE A 13 -7.97 5.80 -9.63
N VAL A 14 -7.87 6.63 -8.58
CA VAL A 14 -7.73 8.10 -8.71
C VAL A 14 -6.44 8.46 -9.46
N GLU A 15 -5.34 7.75 -9.19
CA GLU A 15 -4.07 7.98 -9.86
C GLU A 15 -4.10 7.58 -11.34
N ILE A 16 -4.77 6.48 -11.68
CA ILE A 16 -5.00 6.04 -13.06
C ILE A 16 -5.86 7.09 -13.80
N GLU A 17 -6.92 7.60 -13.18
CA GLU A 17 -7.78 8.64 -13.77
C GLU A 17 -7.02 9.97 -13.98
N CYS A 18 -6.20 10.38 -13.01
CA CYS A 18 -5.37 11.58 -13.14
C CYS A 18 -4.32 11.45 -14.25
N MET A 19 -3.72 10.28 -14.42
CA MET A 19 -2.76 10.05 -15.52
C MET A 19 -3.43 10.02 -16.88
N GLY A 20 -4.67 9.50 -16.99
CA GLY A 20 -5.47 9.59 -18.20
C GLY A 20 -5.71 11.03 -18.63
N LYS A 21 -6.05 11.90 -17.67
CA LYS A 21 -6.21 13.33 -17.94
C LYS A 21 -4.91 14.01 -18.40
N LEU A 22 -3.77 13.57 -17.87
CA LEU A 22 -2.46 14.10 -18.30
C LEU A 22 -2.11 13.68 -19.74
N ASP A 23 -2.46 12.45 -20.13
CA ASP A 23 -2.31 11.95 -21.50
C ASP A 23 -3.18 12.78 -22.48
N ASP A 24 -4.44 13.02 -22.11
CA ASP A 24 -5.36 13.85 -22.90
C ASP A 24 -4.84 15.29 -23.07
N LEU A 25 -4.27 15.89 -22.04
CA LEU A 25 -3.64 17.22 -22.10
C LEU A 25 -2.42 17.26 -23.05
N TYR A 26 -1.68 16.18 -23.10
CA TYR A 26 -0.49 16.09 -23.98
C TYR A 26 -0.87 15.83 -25.44
N TYR A 27 -1.82 14.92 -25.70
CA TYR A 27 -2.18 14.51 -27.06
C TYR A 27 -3.26 15.40 -27.70
N ASN A 28 -4.23 15.92 -26.92
CA ASN A 28 -5.38 16.69 -27.42
C ASN A 28 -5.22 18.20 -27.24
N SER A 29 -4.06 18.77 -27.61
CA SER A 29 -3.80 20.22 -27.46
C SER A 29 -4.65 21.15 -28.35
N THR A 30 -5.64 20.64 -29.09
CA THR A 30 -6.38 21.40 -30.12
C THR A 30 -7.78 21.85 -29.75
N ASP A 31 -8.49 21.22 -28.82
CA ASP A 31 -9.91 21.58 -28.58
C ASP A 31 -10.30 21.45 -27.08
N VAL A 32 -10.25 22.53 -26.32
CA VAL A 32 -11.10 22.63 -25.12
C VAL A 32 -11.52 24.08 -24.88
N ALA A 33 -12.70 24.45 -25.39
CA ALA A 33 -13.51 25.53 -24.90
C ALA A 33 -14.84 24.92 -24.47
N GLU A 34 -14.91 24.32 -23.27
CA GLU A 34 -16.22 23.91 -22.75
C GLU A 34 -16.27 23.95 -21.21
N SER A 35 -17.34 24.64 -20.74
CA SER A 35 -17.94 24.56 -19.41
C SER A 35 -17.06 24.86 -18.18
N GLN A 36 -16.83 26.14 -17.91
CA GLN A 36 -16.12 26.62 -16.71
C GLN A 36 -16.91 26.49 -15.39
N HIS A 37 -18.19 26.25 -15.40
CA HIS A 37 -19.03 26.32 -14.19
C HIS A 37 -19.19 24.96 -13.48
N ASP A 38 -19.29 23.89 -14.19
CA ASP A 38 -19.43 22.54 -13.60
C ASP A 38 -18.08 21.99 -13.08
N LEU A 39 -16.97 22.36 -13.75
CA LEU A 39 -15.61 22.04 -13.30
C LEU A 39 -15.29 22.59 -11.89
N PHE A 40 -15.79 23.80 -11.55
CA PHE A 40 -15.43 24.44 -10.28
C PHE A 40 -15.98 23.71 -9.05
N SER A 41 -17.19 23.16 -9.12
CA SER A 41 -17.78 22.38 -8.01
C SER A 41 -17.10 21.02 -7.82
N GLU A 42 -16.75 20.35 -8.91
CA GLU A 42 -16.04 19.07 -8.87
C GLU A 42 -14.60 19.23 -8.35
N ASP A 43 -13.91 20.30 -8.75
CA ASP A 43 -12.55 20.57 -8.30
C ASP A 43 -12.50 20.91 -6.80
N ILE A 44 -13.51 21.63 -6.26
CA ILE A 44 -13.63 21.89 -4.82
C ILE A 44 -13.89 20.57 -4.06
N ALA A 45 -14.81 19.75 -4.53
CA ALA A 45 -15.11 18.47 -3.90
C ALA A 45 -13.87 17.56 -3.88
N PHE A 46 -13.13 17.49 -4.99
CA PHE A 46 -11.91 16.74 -5.11
C PHE A 46 -10.79 17.27 -4.18
N ALA A 47 -10.58 18.58 -4.15
CA ALA A 47 -9.61 19.21 -3.25
C ALA A 47 -9.96 18.96 -1.77
N THR A 48 -11.24 19.05 -1.41
CA THR A 48 -11.71 18.75 -0.05
C THR A 48 -11.46 17.30 0.31
N PHE A 49 -11.72 16.37 -0.60
CA PHE A 49 -11.42 14.95 -0.42
C PHE A 49 -9.92 14.71 -0.19
N LEU A 50 -9.05 15.33 -0.99
CA LEU A 50 -7.61 15.20 -0.85
C LEU A 50 -7.08 15.80 0.47
N ILE A 51 -7.63 16.95 0.90
CA ILE A 51 -7.27 17.56 2.20
C ILE A 51 -7.68 16.61 3.34
N ALA A 52 -8.91 16.09 3.29
CA ALA A 52 -9.37 15.10 4.26
C ALA A 52 -8.45 13.86 4.27
N PHE A 53 -8.08 13.37 3.09
CA PHE A 53 -7.15 12.25 2.95
C PHE A 53 -5.78 12.53 3.60
N ILE A 54 -5.19 13.73 3.38
CA ILE A 54 -3.93 14.13 4.03
C ILE A 54 -4.11 14.11 5.55
N VAL A 55 -5.14 14.80 6.05
CA VAL A 55 -5.35 14.94 7.49
C VAL A 55 -5.55 13.57 8.16
N PHE A 56 -6.48 12.78 7.67
CA PHE A 56 -6.76 11.45 8.23
C PHE A 56 -5.58 10.49 8.04
N GLY A 57 -4.98 10.44 6.86
CA GLY A 57 -3.85 9.59 6.58
C GLY A 57 -2.65 9.88 7.47
N VAL A 58 -2.28 11.15 7.64
CA VAL A 58 -1.15 11.53 8.50
C VAL A 58 -1.48 11.31 9.98
N VAL A 59 -2.65 11.78 10.45
CA VAL A 59 -3.02 11.70 11.87
C VAL A 59 -3.12 10.25 12.33
N PHE A 60 -3.86 9.40 11.62
CA PHE A 60 -4.03 8.00 12.03
C PHE A 60 -2.71 7.22 11.97
N ASN A 61 -1.87 7.46 10.98
CA ASN A 61 -0.58 6.77 10.90
C ASN A 61 0.40 7.26 11.97
N ILE A 62 0.43 8.56 12.30
CA ILE A 62 1.21 9.07 13.43
C ILE A 62 0.70 8.49 14.76
N VAL A 63 -0.62 8.46 14.99
CA VAL A 63 -1.19 7.83 16.19
C VAL A 63 -0.79 6.36 16.26
N THR A 64 -0.81 5.64 15.14
CA THR A 64 -0.36 4.25 15.06
C THR A 64 1.12 4.12 15.44
N ILE A 65 2.00 4.97 14.90
CA ILE A 65 3.43 4.97 15.23
C ILE A 65 3.65 5.23 16.73
N VAL A 66 3.00 6.25 17.28
CA VAL A 66 3.14 6.62 18.69
C VAL A 66 2.63 5.50 19.60
N THR A 67 1.43 5.00 19.37
CA THR A 67 0.81 3.94 20.20
C THR A 67 1.59 2.63 20.16
N LEU A 68 2.12 2.26 19.00
CA LEU A 68 2.95 1.06 18.87
C LEU A 68 4.35 1.26 19.45
N SER A 69 4.91 2.47 19.41
CA SER A 69 6.24 2.77 19.97
C SER A 69 6.23 2.82 21.50
N THR A 70 5.15 3.35 22.09
CA THR A 70 5.01 3.51 23.55
C THR A 70 4.31 2.34 24.23
N GLY A 71 3.46 1.61 23.49
CA GLY A 71 2.64 0.52 24.02
C GLY A 71 3.44 -0.74 24.38
N LYS A 72 3.22 -1.28 25.59
CA LYS A 72 3.85 -2.53 26.05
C LYS A 72 3.06 -3.80 25.66
N ARG A 73 1.88 -3.65 25.06
CA ARG A 73 0.88 -4.73 24.87
C ARG A 73 1.14 -5.62 23.66
N SER A 74 1.94 -5.19 22.70
CA SER A 74 2.26 -5.92 21.47
C SER A 74 3.71 -6.43 21.48
N SER A 75 3.96 -7.59 20.87
CA SER A 75 5.33 -8.08 20.73
C SER A 75 6.19 -7.13 19.89
N LYS A 76 7.49 -7.07 20.20
CA LYS A 76 8.42 -6.15 19.49
C LYS A 76 8.46 -6.42 17.99
N GLU A 77 8.34 -7.68 17.59
CA GLU A 77 8.40 -8.14 16.22
C GLU A 77 7.21 -7.61 15.38
N VAL A 78 6.01 -7.66 15.94
CA VAL A 78 4.78 -7.15 15.29
C VAL A 78 4.84 -5.64 15.12
N ARG A 79 5.36 -4.94 16.13
CA ARG A 79 5.48 -3.47 16.10
C ARG A 79 6.36 -2.99 14.97
N VAL A 80 7.50 -3.64 14.70
CA VAL A 80 8.41 -3.22 13.62
C VAL A 80 7.69 -3.18 12.27
N GLN A 81 6.93 -4.22 11.92
CA GLN A 81 6.25 -4.29 10.62
C GLN A 81 5.11 -3.26 10.51
N LEU A 82 4.31 -3.09 11.57
CA LEU A 82 3.22 -2.13 11.55
C LEU A 82 3.71 -0.67 11.55
N VAL A 83 4.80 -0.37 12.26
CA VAL A 83 5.42 0.96 12.22
C VAL A 83 6.00 1.23 10.84
N ASN A 84 6.63 0.23 10.22
CA ASN A 84 7.16 0.35 8.87
C ASN A 84 6.06 0.68 7.84
N LEU A 85 4.91 -0.02 7.90
CA LEU A 85 3.75 0.29 7.08
C LEU A 85 3.23 1.70 7.34
N ALA A 86 3.05 2.08 8.60
CA ALA A 86 2.55 3.41 8.96
C ALA A 86 3.48 4.55 8.50
N ILE A 87 4.80 4.33 8.46
CA ILE A 87 5.75 5.29 7.87
C ILE A 87 5.51 5.44 6.37
N ALA A 88 5.38 4.32 5.63
CA ALA A 88 5.11 4.37 4.19
C ALA A 88 3.79 5.08 3.89
N ASP A 89 2.74 4.80 4.66
CA ASP A 89 1.41 5.41 4.49
C ASP A 89 1.41 6.91 4.86
N CYS A 90 2.20 7.35 5.85
CA CYS A 90 2.42 8.77 6.12
C CYS A 90 3.06 9.49 4.94
N VAL A 91 4.12 8.93 4.37
CA VAL A 91 4.82 9.52 3.23
C VAL A 91 3.88 9.60 2.03
N TRP A 92 3.13 8.52 1.75
CA TRP A 92 2.15 8.51 0.68
C TRP A 92 1.04 9.55 0.88
N SER A 93 0.52 9.68 2.09
CA SER A 93 -0.53 10.67 2.40
C SER A 93 -0.09 12.12 2.17
N LEU A 94 1.20 12.38 2.15
CA LEU A 94 1.75 13.72 1.85
C LEU A 94 2.07 13.90 0.36
N VAL A 95 2.67 12.91 -0.27
CA VAL A 95 3.18 13.00 -1.65
C VAL A 95 2.08 12.78 -2.69
N GLY A 96 1.22 11.78 -2.49
CA GLY A 96 0.17 11.42 -3.43
C GLY A 96 -0.80 12.57 -3.75
N PRO A 97 -1.38 13.24 -2.74
CA PRO A 97 -2.26 14.38 -2.99
C PRO A 97 -1.61 15.54 -3.72
N VAL A 98 -0.32 15.82 -3.45
CA VAL A 98 0.41 16.89 -4.16
C VAL A 98 0.46 16.60 -5.66
N ILE A 99 0.78 15.37 -6.04
CA ILE A 99 0.80 14.94 -7.44
C ILE A 99 -0.60 15.05 -8.06
N ASN A 100 -1.63 14.57 -7.37
CA ASN A 100 -3.00 14.56 -7.87
C ASN A 100 -3.60 15.96 -8.02
N ILE A 101 -3.36 16.86 -7.06
CA ILE A 101 -3.82 18.27 -7.14
C ILE A 101 -3.18 18.95 -8.35
N HIS A 102 -1.90 18.78 -8.57
CA HIS A 102 -1.19 19.35 -9.71
C HIS A 102 -1.80 18.91 -11.05
N ILE A 103 -2.07 17.60 -11.21
CA ILE A 103 -2.66 17.08 -12.44
C ILE A 103 -4.10 17.55 -12.62
N ARG A 104 -4.92 17.50 -11.56
CA ARG A 104 -6.35 17.84 -11.63
C ARG A 104 -6.61 19.31 -11.90
N LEU A 105 -5.85 20.18 -11.24
CA LEU A 105 -6.02 21.65 -11.41
C LEU A 105 -5.32 22.17 -12.66
N GLU A 106 -4.72 21.32 -13.48
CA GLU A 106 -3.99 21.70 -14.69
C GLU A 106 -2.95 22.81 -14.45
N LYS A 107 -2.34 22.81 -13.27
CA LYS A 107 -1.31 23.79 -12.89
C LYS A 107 0.05 23.13 -12.77
N PRO A 108 1.09 23.77 -13.27
CA PRO A 108 2.43 23.23 -13.18
C PRO A 108 2.84 23.08 -11.69
N MET A 109 3.26 21.89 -11.29
CA MET A 109 3.71 21.61 -9.92
C MET A 109 5.02 22.34 -9.63
N THR A 110 5.94 22.32 -10.57
CA THR A 110 7.28 22.90 -10.44
C THR A 110 7.97 23.03 -11.80
N SER A 111 8.76 24.06 -11.96
CA SER A 111 9.72 24.18 -13.05
C SER A 111 11.12 23.63 -12.70
N ASN A 112 11.27 23.07 -11.48
CA ASN A 112 12.53 22.50 -11.02
C ASN A 112 12.59 21.00 -11.32
N THR A 113 13.51 20.60 -12.20
CA THR A 113 13.69 19.21 -12.62
C THR A 113 14.01 18.26 -11.46
N VAL A 114 14.73 18.70 -10.44
CA VAL A 114 15.07 17.85 -9.28
C VAL A 114 13.81 17.57 -8.45
N ILE A 115 13.02 18.60 -8.19
CA ILE A 115 11.74 18.44 -7.45
C ILE A 115 10.81 17.51 -8.22
N CYS A 116 10.66 17.71 -9.54
CA CYS A 116 9.88 16.84 -10.41
C CYS A 116 10.30 15.38 -10.30
N LYS A 117 11.58 15.08 -10.43
CA LYS A 117 12.12 13.73 -10.33
C LYS A 117 11.90 13.10 -8.96
N LEU A 118 12.17 13.83 -7.89
CA LEU A 118 12.02 13.33 -6.53
C LEU A 118 10.56 13.07 -6.18
N THR A 119 9.65 13.98 -6.53
CA THR A 119 8.22 13.80 -6.23
C THR A 119 7.65 12.59 -6.96
N ASN A 120 7.94 12.44 -8.25
CA ASN A 120 7.49 11.28 -9.02
C ASN A 120 8.11 9.97 -8.50
N PHE A 121 9.42 9.97 -8.21
CA PHE A 121 10.08 8.81 -7.64
C PHE A 121 9.44 8.40 -6.30
N MET A 122 9.20 9.34 -5.40
CA MET A 122 8.56 9.07 -4.12
C MET A 122 7.12 8.56 -4.30
N GLY A 123 6.37 9.11 -5.25
CA GLY A 123 5.03 8.62 -5.59
C GLY A 123 5.06 7.14 -6.02
N PHE A 124 5.84 6.79 -7.03
CA PHE A 124 5.96 5.41 -7.52
C PHE A 124 6.51 4.45 -6.44
N LEU A 125 7.49 4.92 -5.66
CA LEU A 125 8.07 4.13 -4.57
C LEU A 125 7.01 3.75 -3.53
N MET A 126 6.15 4.69 -3.13
CA MET A 126 5.11 4.40 -2.12
C MET A 126 4.05 3.44 -2.65
N ILE A 127 3.68 3.54 -3.93
CA ILE A 127 2.76 2.59 -4.59
C ILE A 127 3.32 1.15 -4.53
N THR A 128 4.63 0.99 -4.56
CA THR A 128 5.29 -0.32 -4.49
C THR A 128 5.53 -0.76 -3.04
N VAL A 129 6.03 0.12 -2.19
CA VAL A 129 6.45 -0.20 -0.82
C VAL A 129 5.27 -0.53 0.09
N SER A 130 4.17 0.23 0.04
CA SER A 130 3.04 0.03 0.96
C SER A 130 2.35 -1.33 0.75
N PRO A 131 2.01 -1.80 -0.47
CA PRO A 131 1.53 -3.15 -0.68
C PRO A 131 2.54 -4.24 -0.28
N LEU A 132 3.83 -4.04 -0.53
CA LEU A 132 4.87 -5.00 -0.12
C LEU A 132 5.01 -5.10 1.40
N CYS A 133 4.85 -4.00 2.15
CA CYS A 133 4.76 -4.04 3.61
C CYS A 133 3.57 -4.91 4.06
N SER A 134 2.42 -4.77 3.42
CA SER A 134 1.22 -5.55 3.72
C SER A 134 1.41 -7.04 3.41
N VAL A 135 2.11 -7.38 2.32
CA VAL A 135 2.52 -8.76 2.02
C VAL A 135 3.46 -9.30 3.10
N ALA A 136 4.48 -8.53 3.52
CA ALA A 136 5.40 -8.95 4.57
C ALA A 136 4.68 -9.23 5.88
N ILE A 137 3.69 -8.41 6.25
CA ILE A 137 2.84 -8.63 7.43
C ILE A 137 2.00 -9.91 7.28
N SER A 138 1.40 -10.16 6.11
CA SER A 138 0.58 -11.35 5.88
C SER A 138 1.39 -12.65 5.91
N ILE A 139 2.60 -12.65 5.34
CA ILE A 139 3.55 -13.77 5.44
C ILE A 139 3.91 -14.02 6.90
N ASP A 140 4.16 -12.97 7.66
CA ASP A 140 4.49 -13.07 9.08
C ASP A 140 3.37 -13.72 9.89
N ARG A 141 2.13 -13.35 9.63
CA ARG A 141 0.95 -13.96 10.24
C ARG A 141 0.75 -15.41 9.81
N PHE A 142 0.99 -15.70 8.54
CA PHE A 142 0.92 -17.06 8.04
C PHE A 142 1.93 -17.97 8.74
N VAL A 143 3.20 -17.54 8.83
CA VAL A 143 4.24 -18.29 9.54
C VAL A 143 3.90 -18.50 11.02
N ALA A 144 3.32 -17.50 11.69
CA ALA A 144 2.90 -17.60 13.07
C ALA A 144 1.81 -18.67 13.29
N VAL A 145 0.89 -18.81 12.36
CA VAL A 145 -0.23 -19.75 12.46
C VAL A 145 0.18 -21.15 12.03
N TYR A 146 0.95 -21.30 10.95
CA TYR A 146 1.31 -22.61 10.41
C TYR A 146 2.54 -23.24 11.06
N PHE A 147 3.50 -22.42 11.51
CA PHE A 147 4.78 -22.87 12.05
C PHE A 147 5.10 -22.24 13.41
N PRO A 148 4.25 -22.43 14.45
CA PRO A 148 4.39 -21.75 15.74
C PRO A 148 5.75 -22.02 16.42
N MET A 149 6.31 -23.22 16.25
CA MET A 149 7.62 -23.60 16.82
C MET A 149 8.78 -22.86 16.15
N LYS A 150 8.66 -22.50 14.86
CA LYS A 150 9.71 -21.75 14.16
C LYS A 150 9.77 -20.29 14.57
N ILE A 151 8.63 -19.73 14.97
CA ILE A 151 8.53 -18.30 15.31
C ILE A 151 9.35 -17.95 16.58
N ILE A 152 9.55 -18.92 17.46
CA ILE A 152 10.37 -18.76 18.68
C ILE A 152 11.82 -18.38 18.33
N HIS A 153 12.32 -18.81 17.18
CA HIS A 153 13.66 -18.50 16.68
C HIS A 153 13.71 -17.21 15.83
N TYR A 154 12.54 -16.61 15.51
CA TYR A 154 12.47 -15.37 14.73
C TYR A 154 12.76 -14.16 15.63
N ARG A 155 13.97 -13.65 15.52
CA ARG A 155 14.43 -12.48 16.27
C ARG A 155 13.93 -11.18 15.60
N THR A 156 13.85 -10.10 16.36
CA THR A 156 13.52 -8.75 15.87
C THR A 156 14.38 -8.33 14.67
N CYS A 157 15.64 -8.77 14.59
CA CYS A 157 16.50 -8.45 13.45
C CYS A 157 15.97 -8.98 12.11
N HIS A 158 15.34 -10.16 12.07
CA HIS A 158 14.72 -10.69 10.83
C HIS A 158 13.58 -9.80 10.35
N LYS A 159 12.82 -9.19 11.28
CA LYS A 159 11.74 -8.26 10.93
C LYS A 159 12.27 -6.93 10.42
N ILE A 160 13.35 -6.43 10.99
CA ILE A 160 14.05 -5.24 10.50
C ILE A 160 14.63 -5.53 9.10
N MET A 161 15.27 -6.68 8.91
CA MET A 161 15.78 -7.06 7.58
C MET A 161 14.67 -7.17 6.55
N ALA A 162 13.52 -7.74 6.89
CA ALA A 162 12.36 -7.80 6.01
C ALA A 162 11.84 -6.39 5.67
N ALA A 163 11.74 -5.49 6.65
CA ALA A 163 11.38 -4.10 6.42
C ALA A 163 12.36 -3.40 5.47
N VAL A 164 13.67 -3.52 5.74
CA VAL A 164 14.72 -2.94 4.88
C VAL A 164 14.66 -3.51 3.47
N SER A 165 14.45 -4.83 3.31
CA SER A 165 14.35 -5.46 1.99
C SER A 165 13.17 -4.93 1.18
N VAL A 166 12.03 -4.63 1.80
CA VAL A 166 10.88 -4.02 1.11
C VAL A 166 11.25 -2.66 0.51
N TRP A 167 11.94 -1.80 1.26
CA TRP A 167 12.41 -0.50 0.76
C TRP A 167 13.45 -0.64 -0.34
N LEU A 168 14.39 -1.57 -0.19
CA LEU A 168 15.40 -1.83 -1.23
C LEU A 168 14.76 -2.34 -2.53
N ILE A 169 13.83 -3.30 -2.43
CA ILE A 169 13.11 -3.83 -3.60
C ILE A 169 12.30 -2.72 -4.26
N GLY A 170 11.54 -1.93 -3.50
CA GLY A 170 10.77 -0.80 -4.02
C GLY A 170 11.68 0.21 -4.73
N THR A 171 12.78 0.60 -4.10
CA THR A 171 13.77 1.51 -4.70
C THR A 171 14.32 0.97 -6.01
N LEU A 172 14.71 -0.30 -6.08
CA LEU A 172 15.24 -0.92 -7.30
C LEU A 172 14.18 -0.99 -8.41
N VAL A 173 12.94 -1.32 -8.07
CA VAL A 173 11.83 -1.39 -9.04
C VAL A 173 11.50 -0.01 -9.60
N ASP A 174 11.52 1.02 -8.76
CA ASP A 174 11.06 2.36 -9.13
C ASP A 174 12.21 3.35 -9.44
N MET A 175 13.46 2.91 -9.41
CA MET A 175 14.62 3.73 -9.75
C MET A 175 14.52 4.35 -11.17
N GLY A 176 13.87 3.62 -12.09
CA GLY A 176 13.60 4.11 -13.44
C GLY A 176 12.85 5.44 -13.46
N SER A 177 11.92 5.66 -12.54
CA SER A 177 11.15 6.90 -12.48
C SER A 177 12.03 8.12 -12.15
N LEU A 178 13.07 7.94 -11.33
CA LEU A 178 14.02 9.01 -10.99
C LEU A 178 14.79 9.51 -12.22
N PHE A 179 15.15 8.60 -13.13
CA PHE A 179 15.91 8.94 -14.33
C PHE A 179 15.01 9.39 -15.48
N ASN A 180 13.84 8.82 -15.61
CA ASN A 180 12.96 9.03 -16.75
C ASN A 180 11.98 10.21 -16.56
N SER A 181 11.71 10.66 -15.32
CA SER A 181 10.90 11.85 -15.08
C SER A 181 11.59 13.10 -15.60
N HIS A 182 10.82 13.95 -16.28
CA HIS A 182 11.33 15.15 -16.93
C HIS A 182 10.28 16.26 -16.96
N ILE A 183 10.75 17.48 -17.23
CA ILE A 183 9.87 18.62 -17.46
C ILE A 183 9.75 18.81 -18.97
N ALA A 184 8.50 18.94 -19.45
CA ALA A 184 8.20 19.34 -20.81
C ALA A 184 7.31 20.58 -20.84
N GLU A 185 7.44 21.40 -21.85
CA GLU A 185 6.59 22.56 -22.06
C GLU A 185 5.35 22.16 -22.86
N VAL A 186 4.18 22.35 -22.25
CA VAL A 186 2.86 22.14 -22.87
C VAL A 186 2.05 23.41 -22.69
N LYS A 187 1.53 24.00 -23.77
CA LYS A 187 0.75 25.25 -23.74
C LYS A 187 1.45 26.40 -23.00
N ASN A 188 2.75 26.60 -23.24
CA ASN A 188 3.57 27.62 -22.58
C ASN A 188 3.69 27.46 -21.04
N GLN A 189 3.46 26.28 -20.52
CA GLN A 189 3.64 25.95 -19.12
C GLN A 189 4.57 24.72 -18.97
N SER A 190 5.39 24.75 -17.92
CA SER A 190 6.36 23.65 -17.64
C SER A 190 5.67 22.54 -16.84
N TRP A 191 5.41 21.40 -17.47
CA TRP A 191 4.77 20.24 -16.85
C TRP A 191 5.78 19.17 -16.44
N CYS A 192 5.57 18.61 -15.27
CA CYS A 192 6.37 17.51 -14.75
C CYS A 192 5.74 16.18 -15.12
N PHE A 193 6.41 15.41 -15.97
CA PHE A 193 5.98 14.08 -16.37
C PHE A 193 6.74 13.00 -15.62
N GLY A 194 6.01 12.06 -15.00
CA GLY A 194 6.57 10.88 -14.37
C GLY A 194 6.51 9.66 -15.30
N ALA A 195 7.60 8.90 -15.39
CA ALA A 195 7.62 7.67 -16.16
C ALA A 195 8.40 6.57 -15.42
N PRO A 196 7.80 5.41 -15.10
CA PRO A 196 8.50 4.29 -14.47
C PRO A 196 9.49 3.61 -15.40
N ILE A 197 9.30 3.72 -16.73
CA ILE A 197 10.12 3.11 -17.77
C ILE A 197 10.52 4.20 -18.78
N ARG A 198 11.70 4.05 -19.38
CA ARG A 198 12.21 5.02 -20.37
C ARG A 198 11.42 4.93 -21.67
N TYR A 199 10.68 5.99 -21.96
CA TYR A 199 10.03 6.21 -23.25
C TYR A 199 10.60 7.49 -23.91
N LYS A 200 10.62 7.52 -25.23
CA LYS A 200 10.98 8.74 -25.99
C LYS A 200 9.89 9.79 -25.89
N GLU A 201 8.65 9.35 -25.63
CA GLU A 201 7.46 10.14 -25.45
C GLU A 201 6.82 9.78 -24.10
N PRO A 202 5.86 10.57 -23.56
CA PRO A 202 5.13 10.21 -22.37
C PRO A 202 4.58 8.78 -22.48
N MET A 203 4.60 8.04 -21.39
CA MET A 203 4.10 6.68 -21.39
C MET A 203 2.59 6.71 -21.67
N PRO A 204 2.07 5.99 -22.69
CA PRO A 204 0.63 5.92 -22.93
C PRO A 204 -0.12 5.44 -21.67
N PHE A 205 -1.25 6.06 -21.40
CA PHE A 205 -2.12 5.75 -20.25
C PHE A 205 -2.35 4.25 -20.05
N GLU A 206 -2.64 3.53 -21.13
CA GLU A 206 -2.88 2.07 -21.05
C GLU A 206 -1.71 1.31 -20.44
N LYS A 207 -0.47 1.64 -20.82
CA LYS A 207 0.73 0.98 -20.29
C LYS A 207 0.99 1.36 -18.85
N PHE A 208 0.75 2.61 -18.50
CA PHE A 208 0.83 3.08 -17.12
C PHE A 208 -0.20 2.35 -16.24
N ALA A 209 -1.44 2.26 -16.68
CA ALA A 209 -2.52 1.57 -15.98
C ALA A 209 -2.22 0.08 -15.76
N ILE A 210 -1.64 -0.60 -16.78
CA ILE A 210 -1.23 -2.00 -16.67
C ILE A 210 -0.12 -2.16 -15.63
N VAL A 211 0.94 -1.34 -15.67
CA VAL A 211 2.07 -1.43 -14.74
C VAL A 211 1.63 -1.16 -13.32
N SER A 212 0.85 -0.10 -13.10
CA SER A 212 0.32 0.27 -11.77
C SER A 212 -0.69 -0.78 -11.27
N GLY A 213 -1.55 -1.28 -12.14
CA GLY A 213 -2.50 -2.34 -11.85
C GLY A 213 -1.80 -3.64 -11.40
N ILE A 214 -0.73 -4.04 -12.06
CA ILE A 214 0.05 -5.23 -11.66
C ILE A 214 0.71 -5.01 -10.29
N LYS A 215 1.30 -3.84 -10.04
CA LYS A 215 1.91 -3.49 -8.75
C LYS A 215 0.94 -3.57 -7.58
N PHE A 216 -0.34 -3.32 -7.84
CA PHE A 216 -1.41 -3.42 -6.84
C PHE A 216 -2.07 -4.81 -6.80
N ALA A 217 -2.47 -5.37 -7.95
CA ALA A 217 -3.21 -6.61 -8.02
C ALA A 217 -2.41 -7.81 -7.50
N LEU A 218 -1.12 -7.90 -7.85
CA LEU A 218 -0.29 -9.03 -7.44
C LEU A 218 -0.13 -9.12 -5.91
N PRO A 219 0.26 -8.06 -5.19
CA PRO A 219 0.28 -8.08 -3.73
C PRO A 219 -1.09 -8.38 -3.11
N SER A 220 -2.17 -7.81 -3.65
CA SER A 220 -3.53 -8.01 -3.15
C SER A 220 -3.95 -9.48 -3.25
N ILE A 221 -3.69 -10.14 -4.35
CA ILE A 221 -3.96 -11.58 -4.53
C ILE A 221 -3.18 -12.40 -3.49
N ILE A 222 -1.89 -12.11 -3.29
CA ILE A 222 -1.06 -12.81 -2.30
C ILE A 222 -1.66 -12.63 -0.90
N ILE A 223 -2.05 -11.42 -0.53
CA ILE A 223 -2.66 -11.10 0.77
C ILE A 223 -3.96 -11.90 0.95
N VAL A 224 -4.86 -11.89 -0.03
CA VAL A 224 -6.13 -12.64 0.03
C VAL A 224 -5.88 -14.13 0.21
N ILE A 225 -4.96 -14.72 -0.55
CA ILE A 225 -4.60 -16.14 -0.40
C ILE A 225 -4.07 -16.43 1.00
N MET A 226 -3.12 -15.63 1.50
CA MET A 226 -2.52 -15.84 2.83
C MET A 226 -3.57 -15.77 3.94
N TYR A 227 -4.44 -14.76 3.92
CA TYR A 227 -5.49 -14.64 4.94
C TYR A 227 -6.57 -15.71 4.82
N SER A 228 -6.92 -16.16 3.62
CA SER A 228 -7.84 -17.28 3.42
C SER A 228 -7.27 -18.57 4.03
N LEU A 229 -5.99 -18.85 3.82
CA LEU A 229 -5.30 -19.99 4.42
C LEU A 229 -5.24 -19.88 5.94
N ILE A 230 -4.92 -18.70 6.49
CA ILE A 230 -4.92 -18.44 7.93
C ILE A 230 -6.31 -18.70 8.53
N ALA A 231 -7.36 -18.16 7.91
CA ALA A 231 -8.73 -18.33 8.37
C ALA A 231 -9.16 -19.81 8.37
N ALA A 232 -8.85 -20.53 7.29
CA ALA A 232 -9.14 -21.98 7.21
C ALA A 232 -8.43 -22.77 8.32
N LYS A 233 -7.14 -22.44 8.60
CA LYS A 233 -6.38 -23.10 9.65
C LYS A 233 -6.88 -22.80 11.05
N LEU A 234 -7.28 -21.55 11.32
CA LEU A 234 -7.86 -21.17 12.60
C LEU A 234 -9.22 -21.85 12.83
N LYS A 235 -10.07 -21.92 11.80
CA LYS A 235 -11.36 -22.64 11.86
C LYS A 235 -11.13 -24.11 12.17
N GLN A 236 -10.20 -24.77 11.47
CA GLN A 236 -9.85 -26.16 11.73
C GLN A 236 -9.43 -26.40 13.21
N ARG A 237 -8.65 -25.47 13.78
CA ARG A 237 -8.25 -25.56 15.20
C ARG A 237 -9.41 -25.39 16.15
N GLN A 238 -10.35 -24.49 15.84
CA GLN A 238 -11.55 -24.27 16.62
C GLN A 238 -12.44 -25.52 16.61
N ASP A 239 -12.72 -26.09 15.44
CA ASP A 239 -13.55 -27.31 15.29
C ASP A 239 -12.98 -28.48 16.09
N ILE A 240 -11.64 -28.65 16.09
CA ILE A 240 -10.96 -29.68 16.89
C ILE A 240 -11.09 -29.40 18.39
N GLY A 241 -10.93 -28.13 18.79
CA GLY A 241 -11.09 -27.70 20.19
C GLY A 241 -12.50 -27.99 20.73
N GLU A 242 -13.53 -27.68 19.95
CA GLU A 242 -14.92 -27.94 20.28
C GLU A 242 -15.21 -29.45 20.34
N ALA A 243 -14.70 -30.24 19.40
CA ALA A 243 -14.85 -31.70 19.42
C ALA A 243 -14.16 -32.34 20.64
N CYS A 244 -12.99 -31.82 21.04
CA CYS A 244 -12.31 -32.27 22.26
C CYS A 244 -13.06 -31.88 23.52
N ALA A 245 -13.62 -30.67 23.60
CA ALA A 245 -14.41 -30.20 24.73
C ALA A 245 -15.68 -31.06 24.92
N ASN A 246 -16.41 -31.36 23.83
CA ASN A 246 -17.58 -32.19 23.83
C ASN A 246 -17.29 -33.64 24.26
N LYS A 247 -16.14 -34.23 23.82
CA LYS A 247 -15.70 -35.55 24.26
C LYS A 247 -15.29 -35.57 25.74
N ALA A 248 -14.68 -34.52 26.25
CA ALA A 248 -14.29 -34.41 27.65
C ALA A 248 -15.52 -34.30 28.59
N ASP A 249 -16.59 -33.66 28.13
CA ASP A 249 -17.83 -33.55 28.86
C ASP A 249 -18.61 -34.88 28.89
N GLN A 250 -18.58 -35.63 27.79
CA GLN A 250 -19.18 -36.97 27.70
C GLN A 250 -18.41 -38.03 28.54
N ASN A 251 -17.11 -37.92 28.68
CA ASN A 251 -16.27 -38.85 29.44
C ASN A 251 -15.45 -38.10 30.49
N LYS A 252 -16.03 -37.85 31.66
CA LYS A 252 -15.35 -37.20 32.81
C LYS A 252 -14.04 -37.89 33.28
N ARG A 253 -13.53 -38.90 32.59
CA ARG A 253 -12.32 -39.65 32.92
C ARG A 253 -11.30 -39.84 31.80
N VAL A 254 -11.50 -39.34 30.59
CA VAL A 254 -10.53 -39.50 29.52
C VAL A 254 -9.71 -38.21 29.36
N SER A 255 -8.52 -38.35 29.77
CA SER A 255 -7.40 -37.45 29.93
C SER A 255 -7.34 -36.29 28.94
N SER A 256 -7.32 -35.08 29.47
CA SER A 256 -6.93 -33.81 28.83
C SER A 256 -5.61 -33.89 28.04
N ILE A 257 -4.78 -34.88 28.31
CA ILE A 257 -3.48 -35.13 27.71
C ILE A 257 -3.58 -35.55 26.22
N GLN A 258 -4.61 -36.34 25.84
CA GLN A 258 -4.79 -36.75 24.44
C GLN A 258 -5.26 -35.59 23.54
N CYS A 259 -6.11 -34.69 24.05
CA CYS A 259 -6.54 -33.51 23.31
C CYS A 259 -5.43 -32.48 23.15
N LEU A 260 -4.59 -32.30 24.17
CA LEU A 260 -3.42 -31.44 24.10
C LEU A 260 -2.38 -31.96 23.07
N GLY A 261 -2.17 -33.27 22.98
CA GLY A 261 -1.26 -33.86 22.00
C GLY A 261 -1.68 -33.65 20.54
N VAL A 262 -3.00 -33.61 20.27
CA VAL A 262 -3.53 -33.31 18.93
C VAL A 262 -3.43 -31.81 18.62
N TYR A 263 -3.61 -30.96 19.62
CA TYR A 263 -3.53 -29.50 19.46
C TYR A 263 -2.11 -28.99 19.10
N PHE A 264 -1.06 -29.71 19.60
CA PHE A 264 0.34 -29.38 19.33
C PHE A 264 0.94 -30.05 18.09
N LYS A 265 0.29 -31.06 17.53
CA LYS A 265 0.75 -31.76 16.31
C LYS A 265 0.22 -31.17 15.00
N LEU A 266 -0.75 -30.29 15.06
CA LEU A 266 -1.31 -29.54 13.93
C LEU A 266 -0.77 -28.11 13.88
#